data_4e0f6a036aa1237e746504b4797bf1ff
#
_entry.id   4e0f6a036aa1237e746504b4797bf1ff
#
_cell.length_a   1.000
_cell.length_b   1.000
_cell.length_c   1.000
_cell.angle_alpha   90.00
_cell.angle_beta   90.00
_cell.angle_gamma   90.00
#
_symmetry.space_group_name_H-M   'P 1'
#
loop_
_entity.id
_entity.type
_entity.pdbx_description
1 polymer ?
#
loop_
_entity_poly.entity_id
_entity_poly.type
_entity_poly.pdbx_seq_one_letter_code
_entity_poly.pdbx_strand_id
1 'polypeptide(L)'
;MMNIRVRRTATLVMLLLAALPAFARNAAAPQQPIAVQMYTLRNAGSLDQQLKIVHDAGVRAVETVGTQNVSAQALKQLLDRYAIKAVSSHVPLTELRNNLDGVVAFNRAIGNTTLVVPYLDQKDRPTDAAGWTALGQDLGRIARQLRGKGMQLAYHNHDFELADFEGRTGLELLFAAAGPELQTELDLAWVARAGLDPAAMLGKFSGRLFAVHAKDNAPKGQAEDEGGFAAVGQGVLDWNAILPAAAAANVKWYIVEHDQPRDPGKVIQTGADYLREHLTLSQPARARR
;
A
#
# COMPACT_ATOMS: atom_id res chain seq x y z
N MET A 1 -91.46 -1.14 37.68
CA MET A 1 -90.32 -1.84 36.97
C MET A 1 -89.69 -0.84 36.04
N MET A 2 -88.55 -0.36 36.40
CA MET A 2 -87.84 0.77 35.71
C MET A 2 -86.61 0.24 35.01
N ASN A 3 -86.62 0.24 33.65
CA ASN A 3 -85.52 -0.22 32.82
C ASN A 3 -84.49 0.90 32.64
N ILE A 4 -83.31 0.71 33.22
CA ILE A 4 -82.17 1.61 33.03
C ILE A 4 -81.34 1.10 31.83
N ARG A 5 -81.34 1.88 30.74
CA ARG A 5 -80.44 1.68 29.59
C ARG A 5 -79.13 2.33 29.85
N VAL A 6 -78.08 1.49 29.97
CA VAL A 6 -76.65 1.96 30.07
C VAL A 6 -76.18 2.21 28.62
N ARG A 7 -75.79 3.47 28.31
CA ARG A 7 -75.12 3.83 27.06
C ARG A 7 -73.63 3.62 27.26
N ARG A 8 -73.03 2.70 26.50
CA ARG A 8 -71.59 2.56 26.43
C ARG A 8 -71.06 3.54 25.37
N THR A 9 -70.29 4.56 25.81
CA THR A 9 -69.50 5.43 24.96
C THR A 9 -68.14 4.74 24.65
N ALA A 10 -67.92 4.43 23.40
CA ALA A 10 -66.62 3.90 22.92
C ALA A 10 -65.69 5.09 22.62
N THR A 11 -64.63 5.26 23.38
CA THR A 11 -63.60 6.25 23.12
C THR A 11 -62.59 5.66 22.15
N LEU A 12 -62.56 6.21 20.93
CA LEU A 12 -61.58 5.85 19.88
C LEU A 12 -60.25 6.55 20.19
N VAL A 13 -59.25 5.78 20.61
CA VAL A 13 -57.87 6.30 20.79
C VAL A 13 -57.19 6.17 19.43
N MET A 14 -56.97 7.33 18.81
CA MET A 14 -56.18 7.43 17.56
C MET A 14 -54.70 7.45 17.94
N LEU A 15 -53.98 6.34 17.74
CA LEU A 15 -52.50 6.30 17.81
C LEU A 15 -51.92 6.99 16.57
N LEU A 16 -51.37 8.19 16.75
CA LEU A 16 -50.48 8.81 15.74
C LEU A 16 -49.13 8.09 15.77
N LEU A 17 -48.87 7.23 14.82
CA LEU A 17 -47.52 6.75 14.52
C LEU A 17 -46.75 7.88 13.85
N ALA A 18 -45.89 8.56 14.60
CA ALA A 18 -44.90 9.47 14.06
C ALA A 18 -43.81 8.66 13.34
N ALA A 19 -43.86 8.66 12.00
CA ALA A 19 -42.77 8.12 11.17
C ALA A 19 -41.56 9.01 11.32
N LEU A 20 -40.55 8.57 12.09
CA LEU A 20 -39.22 9.17 12.11
C LEU A 20 -38.55 8.97 10.75
N PRO A 21 -38.02 10.02 10.11
CA PRO A 21 -37.25 9.83 8.89
C PRO A 21 -36.04 8.98 9.20
N ALA A 22 -35.95 7.81 8.60
CA ALA A 22 -34.71 7.02 8.60
C ALA A 22 -33.67 7.80 7.81
N PHE A 23 -32.77 8.47 8.53
CA PHE A 23 -31.53 8.95 7.94
C PHE A 23 -30.75 7.71 7.50
N ALA A 24 -30.86 7.36 6.22
CA ALA A 24 -29.96 6.41 5.58
C ALA A 24 -28.55 6.99 5.74
N ARG A 25 -27.77 6.48 6.71
CA ARG A 25 -26.34 6.66 6.72
C ARG A 25 -25.86 6.08 5.40
N ASN A 26 -25.52 6.93 4.44
CA ASN A 26 -24.70 6.55 3.31
C ASN A 26 -23.42 5.96 3.90
N ALA A 27 -23.35 4.64 4.03
CA ALA A 27 -22.11 3.96 4.30
C ALA A 27 -21.22 4.30 3.10
N ALA A 28 -20.17 5.09 3.34
CA ALA A 28 -19.17 5.36 2.32
C ALA A 28 -18.73 4.01 1.74
N ALA A 29 -18.68 3.91 0.42
CA ALA A 29 -18.21 2.70 -0.25
C ALA A 29 -16.85 2.29 0.38
N PRO A 30 -16.63 0.98 0.62
CA PRO A 30 -15.37 0.55 1.23
C PRO A 30 -14.21 1.09 0.41
N GLN A 31 -13.33 1.82 1.06
CA GLN A 31 -12.18 2.45 0.43
C GLN A 31 -11.29 1.34 -0.16
N GLN A 32 -11.03 1.43 -1.46
CA GLN A 32 -10.13 0.47 -2.13
C GLN A 32 -8.71 0.57 -1.53
N PRO A 33 -7.94 -0.52 -1.54
CA PRO A 33 -6.61 -0.58 -0.93
C PRO A 33 -5.55 0.10 -1.82
N ILE A 34 -5.76 1.36 -2.16
CA ILE A 34 -4.86 2.16 -2.98
C ILE A 34 -4.13 3.15 -2.07
N ALA A 35 -2.81 3.20 -2.19
CA ALA A 35 -1.94 4.17 -1.53
C ALA A 35 -1.04 4.88 -2.55
N VAL A 36 -0.34 5.92 -2.12
CA VAL A 36 0.67 6.64 -2.91
C VAL A 36 1.99 6.60 -2.18
N GLN A 37 3.07 6.23 -2.90
CA GLN A 37 4.44 6.39 -2.41
C GLN A 37 4.83 7.87 -2.49
N MET A 38 5.16 8.46 -1.33
CA MET A 38 5.48 9.88 -1.22
C MET A 38 6.78 10.27 -1.94
N TYR A 39 7.65 9.32 -2.26
CA TYR A 39 8.84 9.58 -3.09
C TYR A 39 8.49 10.13 -4.47
N THR A 40 7.37 9.71 -5.04
CA THR A 40 6.82 10.24 -6.30
C THR A 40 6.63 11.76 -6.25
N LEU A 41 6.29 12.27 -5.07
CA LEU A 41 5.96 13.69 -4.84
C LEU A 41 7.13 14.52 -4.29
N ARG A 42 8.33 13.95 -4.12
CA ARG A 42 9.46 14.61 -3.43
C ARG A 42 9.83 16.00 -3.97
N ASN A 43 9.54 16.27 -5.24
CA ASN A 43 9.79 17.54 -5.92
C ASN A 43 8.51 18.38 -6.14
N ALA A 44 7.36 17.99 -5.58
CA ALA A 44 6.06 18.64 -5.79
C ALA A 44 5.75 19.70 -4.72
N GLY A 45 6.76 20.43 -4.27
CA GLY A 45 6.60 21.50 -3.28
C GLY A 45 6.66 21.02 -1.83
N SER A 46 5.99 21.74 -0.93
CA SER A 46 5.97 21.42 0.50
C SER A 46 5.20 20.13 0.78
N LEU A 47 5.44 19.50 1.95
CA LEU A 47 4.73 18.29 2.36
C LEU A 47 3.20 18.50 2.41
N ASP A 48 2.75 19.69 2.80
CA ASP A 48 1.32 20.05 2.75
C ASP A 48 0.77 20.02 1.32
N GLN A 49 1.50 20.57 0.33
CA GLN A 49 1.14 20.52 -1.08
C GLN A 49 1.15 19.09 -1.62
N GLN A 50 2.14 18.27 -1.24
CA GLN A 50 2.25 16.86 -1.62
C GLN A 50 1.04 16.06 -1.12
N LEU A 51 0.66 16.20 0.15
CA LEU A 51 -0.51 15.53 0.72
C LEU A 51 -1.82 16.04 0.14
N LYS A 52 -1.87 17.34 -0.23
CA LYS A 52 -3.03 17.88 -0.96
C LYS A 52 -3.20 17.20 -2.32
N ILE A 53 -2.13 16.97 -3.08
CA ILE A 53 -2.18 16.24 -4.35
C ILE A 53 -2.75 14.84 -4.15
N VAL A 54 -2.29 14.10 -3.15
CA VAL A 54 -2.82 12.77 -2.82
C VAL A 54 -4.32 12.83 -2.48
N HIS A 55 -4.70 13.81 -1.65
CA HIS A 55 -6.09 14.02 -1.27
C HIS A 55 -6.98 14.32 -2.47
N ASP A 56 -6.55 15.23 -3.34
CA ASP A 56 -7.32 15.69 -4.52
C ASP A 56 -7.47 14.56 -5.55
N ALA A 57 -6.47 13.67 -5.66
CA ALA A 57 -6.58 12.43 -6.42
C ALA A 57 -7.54 11.39 -5.80
N GLY A 58 -8.22 11.72 -4.71
CA GLY A 58 -9.17 10.83 -4.04
C GLY A 58 -8.52 9.68 -3.27
N VAL A 59 -7.19 9.67 -3.08
CA VAL A 59 -6.48 8.65 -2.29
C VAL A 59 -6.44 9.08 -0.83
N ARG A 60 -6.54 8.12 0.09
CA ARG A 60 -6.57 8.37 1.54
C ARG A 60 -5.54 7.52 2.30
N ALA A 61 -4.53 7.04 1.60
CA ALA A 61 -3.44 6.28 2.17
C ALA A 61 -2.12 6.63 1.48
N VAL A 62 -1.05 6.66 2.25
CA VAL A 62 0.31 6.91 1.74
C VAL A 62 1.31 5.94 2.34
N GLU A 63 2.36 5.71 1.59
CA GLU A 63 3.62 5.21 2.09
C GLU A 63 4.59 6.38 2.22
N THR A 64 5.11 6.59 3.43
CA THR A 64 6.01 7.70 3.72
C THR A 64 7.47 7.35 3.41
N VAL A 65 8.31 8.37 3.23
CA VAL A 65 9.77 8.19 3.10
C VAL A 65 10.43 8.69 4.38
N GLY A 66 10.83 7.77 5.24
CA GLY A 66 11.39 8.10 6.55
C GLY A 66 10.46 9.02 7.35
N THR A 67 11.04 10.07 7.90
CA THR A 67 10.31 11.08 8.70
C THR A 67 9.67 12.18 7.85
N GLN A 68 9.77 12.17 6.53
CA GLN A 68 9.41 13.30 5.65
C GLN A 68 10.09 14.62 6.05
N ASN A 69 11.24 14.53 6.75
CA ASN A 69 12.01 15.65 7.29
C ASN A 69 11.23 16.56 8.28
N VAL A 70 10.22 16.01 8.95
CA VAL A 70 9.42 16.73 9.96
C VAL A 70 9.28 15.89 11.23
N SER A 71 8.81 16.49 12.33
CA SER A 71 8.48 15.74 13.54
C SER A 71 7.26 14.83 13.31
N ALA A 72 7.14 13.75 14.09
CA ALA A 72 5.99 12.86 14.04
C ALA A 72 4.68 13.61 14.30
N GLN A 73 4.70 14.58 15.21
CA GLN A 73 3.52 15.42 15.51
C GLN A 73 3.12 16.26 14.29
N ALA A 74 4.07 16.90 13.60
CA ALA A 74 3.79 17.71 12.43
C ALA A 74 3.26 16.86 11.28
N LEU A 75 3.88 15.68 11.02
CA LEU A 75 3.41 14.75 10.01
C LEU A 75 2.00 14.25 10.34
N LYS A 76 1.74 13.86 11.59
CA LYS A 76 0.41 13.41 12.02
C LYS A 76 -0.67 14.48 11.82
N GLN A 77 -0.38 15.73 12.15
CA GLN A 77 -1.31 16.84 11.96
C GLN A 77 -1.66 17.06 10.47
N LEU A 78 -0.67 16.92 9.57
CA LEU A 78 -0.88 17.03 8.13
C LEU A 78 -1.71 15.85 7.60
N LEU A 79 -1.38 14.61 8.01
CA LEU A 79 -2.13 13.42 7.65
C LEU A 79 -3.61 13.53 8.08
N ASP A 80 -3.85 14.00 9.31
CA ASP A 80 -5.21 14.18 9.82
C ASP A 80 -5.98 15.28 9.08
N ARG A 81 -5.32 16.39 8.73
CA ARG A 81 -5.91 17.47 7.94
C ARG A 81 -6.51 16.99 6.64
N TYR A 82 -5.83 16.08 5.96
CA TYR A 82 -6.27 15.52 4.68
C TYR A 82 -7.02 14.19 4.81
N ALA A 83 -7.30 13.72 6.04
CA ALA A 83 -7.88 12.41 6.31
C ALA A 83 -7.12 11.28 5.59
N ILE A 84 -5.79 11.37 5.57
CA ILE A 84 -4.87 10.39 4.99
C ILE A 84 -4.25 9.57 6.12
N LYS A 85 -4.08 8.26 5.90
CA LYS A 85 -3.35 7.36 6.81
C LYS A 85 -2.00 6.96 6.20
N ALA A 86 -0.98 6.86 7.02
CA ALA A 86 0.26 6.16 6.65
C ALA A 86 0.02 4.65 6.79
N VAL A 87 0.25 3.89 5.73
CA VAL A 87 0.08 2.41 5.71
C VAL A 87 1.40 1.70 5.79
N SER A 88 2.46 2.35 5.39
CA SER A 88 3.85 1.90 5.44
C SER A 88 4.81 3.09 5.45
N SER A 89 6.07 2.81 5.73
CA SER A 89 7.14 3.80 5.65
C SER A 89 8.42 3.15 5.12
N HIS A 90 9.00 3.73 4.09
CA HIS A 90 10.34 3.40 3.61
C HIS A 90 11.37 3.86 4.63
N VAL A 91 12.14 2.94 5.18
CA VAL A 91 13.17 3.21 6.21
C VAL A 91 14.48 2.55 5.79
N PRO A 92 15.58 3.31 5.66
CA PRO A 92 16.87 2.73 5.33
C PRO A 92 17.28 1.62 6.30
N LEU A 93 17.89 0.57 5.79
CA LEU A 93 18.34 -0.56 6.62
C LEU A 93 19.32 -0.12 7.73
N THR A 94 20.12 0.90 7.47
CA THR A 94 21.03 1.49 8.47
C THR A 94 20.28 2.07 9.66
N GLU A 95 19.14 2.73 9.45
CA GLU A 95 18.29 3.25 10.52
C GLU A 95 17.66 2.10 11.34
N LEU A 96 17.20 1.05 10.67
CA LEU A 96 16.64 -0.13 11.35
C LEU A 96 17.69 -0.85 12.21
N ARG A 97 18.96 -0.84 11.79
CA ARG A 97 20.07 -1.43 12.54
C ARG A 97 20.52 -0.59 13.73
N ASN A 98 20.52 0.74 13.57
CA ASN A 98 21.19 1.64 14.52
C ASN A 98 20.21 2.40 15.43
N ASN A 99 18.93 2.56 15.03
CA ASN A 99 17.95 3.40 15.71
C ASN A 99 16.54 2.78 15.71
N LEU A 100 16.43 1.45 15.88
CA LEU A 100 15.17 0.74 15.78
C LEU A 100 14.06 1.32 16.67
N ASP A 101 14.39 1.66 17.92
CA ASP A 101 13.40 2.18 18.88
C ASP A 101 12.88 3.58 18.48
N GLY A 102 13.77 4.44 17.97
CA GLY A 102 13.39 5.75 17.45
C GLY A 102 12.49 5.63 16.21
N VAL A 103 12.83 4.74 15.28
CA VAL A 103 12.00 4.42 14.10
C VAL A 103 10.61 3.93 14.51
N VAL A 104 10.55 3.00 15.46
CA VAL A 104 9.26 2.47 15.98
C VAL A 104 8.44 3.57 16.65
N ALA A 105 9.06 4.40 17.50
CA ALA A 105 8.38 5.47 18.19
C ALA A 105 7.78 6.49 17.22
N PHE A 106 8.55 6.92 16.21
CA PHE A 106 8.08 7.83 15.17
C PHE A 106 6.88 7.26 14.41
N ASN A 107 6.99 6.03 13.91
CA ASN A 107 5.96 5.41 13.08
C ASN A 107 4.67 5.17 13.88
N ARG A 108 4.76 4.74 15.12
CA ARG A 108 3.58 4.62 15.99
C ARG A 108 2.88 5.96 16.22
N ALA A 109 3.63 7.04 16.39
CA ALA A 109 3.05 8.37 16.62
C ALA A 109 2.24 8.87 15.42
N ILE A 110 2.58 8.44 14.19
CA ILE A 110 1.78 8.74 13.00
C ILE A 110 0.73 7.67 12.67
N GLY A 111 0.61 6.61 13.50
CA GLY A 111 -0.36 5.53 13.31
C GLY A 111 0.07 4.46 12.30
N ASN A 112 1.35 4.43 11.90
CA ASN A 112 1.90 3.41 11.01
C ASN A 112 2.48 2.23 11.80
N THR A 113 2.27 1.02 11.28
CA THR A 113 2.80 -0.23 11.87
C THR A 113 3.63 -1.07 10.91
N THR A 114 3.84 -0.61 9.68
CA THR A 114 4.62 -1.35 8.67
C THR A 114 5.81 -0.54 8.20
N LEU A 115 6.99 -1.12 8.33
CA LEU A 115 8.24 -0.56 7.85
C LEU A 115 8.71 -1.33 6.62
N VAL A 116 9.30 -0.65 5.66
CA VAL A 116 9.79 -1.26 4.42
C VAL A 116 11.25 -0.86 4.23
N VAL A 117 12.13 -1.82 3.98
CA VAL A 117 13.50 -1.54 3.52
C VAL A 117 13.41 -1.21 2.03
N PRO A 118 13.70 0.06 1.61
CA PRO A 118 13.38 0.50 0.26
C PRO A 118 14.48 0.23 -0.77
N TYR A 119 15.71 0.12 -0.33
CA TYR A 119 16.86 0.15 -1.23
C TYR A 119 18.15 -0.26 -0.52
N LEU A 120 19.07 -0.81 -1.26
CA LEU A 120 20.45 -1.05 -0.82
C LEU A 120 21.42 -0.22 -1.66
N ASP A 121 22.23 0.58 -0.99
CA ASP A 121 23.33 1.28 -1.65
C ASP A 121 24.24 0.28 -2.36
N GLN A 122 24.80 0.65 -3.50
CA GLN A 122 25.60 -0.27 -4.33
C GLN A 122 26.71 -0.98 -3.54
N LYS A 123 27.35 -0.29 -2.59
CA LYS A 123 28.39 -0.86 -1.72
C LYS A 123 27.88 -1.94 -0.75
N ASP A 124 26.59 -1.93 -0.45
CA ASP A 124 25.94 -2.83 0.53
C ASP A 124 25.19 -3.99 -0.15
N ARG A 125 25.20 -4.03 -1.49
CA ARG A 125 24.53 -5.09 -2.26
C ARG A 125 25.34 -6.37 -2.21
N PRO A 126 24.75 -7.50 -1.82
CA PRO A 126 25.41 -8.79 -1.92
C PRO A 126 25.77 -9.14 -3.38
N THR A 127 26.93 -9.73 -3.57
CA THR A 127 27.46 -10.10 -4.90
C THR A 127 27.39 -11.60 -5.17
N ASP A 128 26.97 -12.40 -4.18
CA ASP A 128 26.86 -13.85 -4.26
C ASP A 128 25.67 -14.40 -3.44
N ALA A 129 25.38 -15.67 -3.60
CA ALA A 129 24.27 -16.34 -2.92
C ALA A 129 24.44 -16.36 -1.37
N ALA A 130 25.67 -16.45 -0.88
CA ALA A 130 25.96 -16.44 0.55
C ALA A 130 25.66 -15.07 1.17
N GLY A 131 26.02 -13.99 0.49
CA GLY A 131 25.71 -12.62 0.92
C GLY A 131 24.21 -12.34 0.95
N TRP A 132 23.45 -12.78 -0.07
CA TRP A 132 21.99 -12.65 -0.07
C TRP A 132 21.34 -13.45 1.07
N THR A 133 21.87 -14.65 1.36
CA THR A 133 21.42 -15.47 2.50
C THR A 133 21.70 -14.76 3.83
N ALA A 134 22.91 -14.19 3.99
CA ALA A 134 23.27 -13.47 5.21
C ALA A 134 22.41 -12.21 5.43
N LEU A 135 22.14 -11.46 4.36
CA LEU A 135 21.21 -10.32 4.42
C LEU A 135 19.80 -10.76 4.82
N GLY A 136 19.32 -11.87 4.25
CA GLY A 136 18.02 -12.43 4.62
C GLY A 136 17.93 -12.80 6.11
N GLN A 137 18.96 -13.43 6.66
CA GLN A 137 19.05 -13.74 8.08
C GLN A 137 19.01 -12.49 8.97
N ASP A 138 19.71 -11.44 8.58
CA ASP A 138 19.71 -10.15 9.30
C ASP A 138 18.31 -9.50 9.28
N LEU A 139 17.70 -9.39 8.10
CA LEU A 139 16.34 -8.87 7.96
C LEU A 139 15.31 -9.69 8.74
N GLY A 140 15.43 -11.02 8.73
CA GLY A 140 14.59 -11.89 9.53
C GLY A 140 14.74 -11.67 11.05
N ARG A 141 15.97 -11.38 11.52
CA ARG A 141 16.22 -10.99 12.91
C ARG A 141 15.52 -9.66 13.25
N ILE A 142 15.65 -8.65 12.39
CA ILE A 142 14.99 -7.34 12.56
C ILE A 142 13.46 -7.51 12.52
N ALA A 143 12.93 -8.30 11.59
CA ALA A 143 11.50 -8.57 11.47
C ALA A 143 10.92 -9.19 12.75
N ARG A 144 11.61 -10.16 13.37
CA ARG A 144 11.22 -10.75 14.66
C ARG A 144 11.24 -9.73 15.80
N GLN A 145 12.26 -8.86 15.87
CA GLN A 145 12.32 -7.77 16.85
C GLN A 145 11.14 -6.81 16.70
N LEU A 146 10.83 -6.40 15.46
CA LEU A 146 9.70 -5.52 15.15
C LEU A 146 8.37 -6.17 15.47
N ARG A 147 8.18 -7.47 15.17
CA ARG A 147 6.98 -8.21 15.55
C ARG A 147 6.74 -8.19 17.07
N GLY A 148 7.79 -8.35 17.86
CA GLY A 148 7.72 -8.22 19.33
C GLY A 148 7.30 -6.83 19.81
N LYS A 149 7.45 -5.83 18.95
CA LYS A 149 7.01 -4.44 19.17
C LYS A 149 5.66 -4.12 18.47
N GLY A 150 4.93 -5.11 17.94
CA GLY A 150 3.67 -4.91 17.21
C GLY A 150 3.82 -4.19 15.88
N MET A 151 5.01 -4.28 15.26
CA MET A 151 5.33 -3.73 13.94
C MET A 151 5.59 -4.86 12.96
N GLN A 152 5.47 -4.58 11.66
CA GLN A 152 5.83 -5.48 10.56
C GLN A 152 7.03 -4.92 9.80
N LEU A 153 7.82 -5.81 9.20
CA LEU A 153 8.87 -5.45 8.25
C LEU A 153 8.54 -6.04 6.88
N ALA A 154 8.69 -5.23 5.85
CA ALA A 154 8.70 -5.65 4.46
C ALA A 154 10.01 -5.26 3.78
N TYR A 155 10.27 -5.85 2.63
CA TYR A 155 11.39 -5.52 1.75
C TYR A 155 10.85 -5.17 0.37
N HIS A 156 11.31 -4.06 -0.19
CA HIS A 156 11.01 -3.59 -1.52
C HIS A 156 12.19 -3.89 -2.46
N ASN A 157 11.89 -4.44 -3.64
CA ASN A 157 12.91 -4.80 -4.62
C ASN A 157 13.05 -3.75 -5.73
N HIS A 158 14.26 -3.75 -6.29
CA HIS A 158 14.57 -3.22 -7.62
C HIS A 158 14.94 -4.36 -8.57
N ASP A 159 15.72 -4.08 -9.60
CA ASP A 159 16.19 -5.08 -10.56
C ASP A 159 17.37 -5.91 -10.05
N PHE A 160 18.25 -5.31 -9.26
CA PHE A 160 19.50 -5.96 -8.82
C PHE A 160 19.29 -7.16 -7.89
N GLU A 161 18.20 -7.20 -7.11
CA GLU A 161 17.83 -8.37 -6.30
C GLU A 161 17.36 -9.54 -7.16
N LEU A 162 17.01 -9.28 -8.42
CA LEU A 162 16.46 -10.27 -9.34
C LEU A 162 17.53 -10.90 -10.24
N ALA A 163 18.81 -10.55 -10.06
CA ALA A 163 19.92 -11.25 -10.66
C ALA A 163 19.93 -12.73 -10.25
N ASP A 164 20.30 -13.60 -11.19
CA ASP A 164 20.36 -15.04 -10.98
C ASP A 164 21.64 -15.46 -10.22
N PHE A 165 21.46 -16.32 -9.24
CA PHE A 165 22.51 -16.98 -8.47
C PHE A 165 22.21 -18.49 -8.46
N GLU A 166 22.76 -19.22 -9.42
CA GLU A 166 22.62 -20.68 -9.53
C GLU A 166 21.14 -21.15 -9.61
N GLY A 167 20.31 -20.45 -10.42
CA GLY A 167 18.91 -20.78 -10.64
C GLY A 167 17.93 -20.17 -9.64
N ARG A 168 18.40 -19.30 -8.75
CA ARG A 168 17.56 -18.53 -7.80
C ARG A 168 17.95 -17.06 -7.84
N THR A 169 16.95 -16.20 -7.75
CA THR A 169 17.22 -14.77 -7.62
C THR A 169 17.75 -14.42 -6.23
N GLY A 170 18.51 -13.32 -6.13
CA GLY A 170 18.95 -12.79 -4.84
C GLY A 170 17.77 -12.54 -3.89
N LEU A 171 16.63 -12.07 -4.44
CA LEU A 171 15.40 -11.88 -3.69
C LEU A 171 14.86 -13.20 -3.11
N GLU A 172 14.84 -14.27 -3.90
CA GLU A 172 14.41 -15.60 -3.42
C GLU A 172 15.33 -16.16 -2.33
N LEU A 173 16.64 -15.96 -2.47
CA LEU A 173 17.63 -16.36 -1.44
C LEU A 173 17.42 -15.58 -0.14
N LEU A 174 17.25 -14.26 -0.23
CA LEU A 174 16.96 -13.38 0.90
C LEU A 174 15.72 -13.84 1.66
N PHE A 175 14.60 -14.03 0.95
CA PHE A 175 13.34 -14.42 1.59
C PHE A 175 13.34 -15.83 2.14
N ALA A 176 14.07 -16.75 1.53
CA ALA A 176 14.24 -18.10 2.06
C ALA A 176 14.97 -18.11 3.41
N ALA A 177 15.95 -17.22 3.57
CA ALA A 177 16.75 -17.11 4.78
C ALA A 177 16.11 -16.25 5.89
N ALA A 178 15.26 -15.29 5.52
CA ALA A 178 14.65 -14.34 6.45
C ALA A 178 13.63 -14.97 7.41
N GLY A 179 12.97 -16.04 6.99
CA GLY A 179 11.86 -16.65 7.74
C GLY A 179 10.50 -15.97 7.41
N PRO A 180 9.41 -16.42 8.06
CA PRO A 180 8.05 -16.04 7.67
C PRO A 180 7.64 -14.62 8.11
N GLU A 181 8.37 -14.00 9.01
CA GLU A 181 8.03 -12.66 9.54
C GLU A 181 8.33 -11.52 8.57
N LEU A 182 9.27 -11.72 7.64
CA LEU A 182 9.56 -10.73 6.61
C LEU A 182 8.51 -10.80 5.50
N GLN A 183 7.83 -9.69 5.26
CA GLN A 183 6.89 -9.50 4.16
C GLN A 183 7.60 -8.91 2.94
N THR A 184 6.97 -8.98 1.77
CA THR A 184 7.46 -8.30 0.58
C THR A 184 6.51 -7.19 0.15
N GLU A 185 7.09 -6.11 -0.34
CA GLU A 185 6.48 -5.09 -1.17
C GLU A 185 7.10 -5.23 -2.56
N LEU A 186 6.39 -5.93 -3.45
CA LEU A 186 6.94 -6.27 -4.76
C LEU A 186 6.76 -5.11 -5.75
N ASP A 187 7.86 -4.59 -6.29
CA ASP A 187 7.80 -3.61 -7.38
C ASP A 187 7.68 -4.32 -8.73
N LEU A 188 6.53 -4.15 -9.36
CA LEU A 188 6.17 -4.87 -10.59
C LEU A 188 6.93 -4.36 -11.81
N ALA A 189 7.25 -3.05 -11.85
CA ALA A 189 7.99 -2.47 -12.96
C ALA A 189 9.46 -2.90 -12.95
N TRP A 190 10.06 -2.98 -11.77
CA TRP A 190 11.43 -3.47 -11.62
C TRP A 190 11.53 -4.98 -11.89
N VAL A 191 10.51 -5.77 -11.53
CA VAL A 191 10.42 -7.18 -11.93
C VAL A 191 10.44 -7.32 -13.45
N ALA A 192 9.61 -6.54 -14.16
CA ALA A 192 9.57 -6.56 -15.62
C ALA A 192 10.90 -6.08 -16.24
N ARG A 193 11.58 -5.09 -15.65
CA ARG A 193 12.90 -4.62 -16.12
C ARG A 193 13.99 -5.65 -15.96
N ALA A 194 13.91 -6.49 -14.94
CA ALA A 194 14.80 -7.64 -14.79
C ALA A 194 14.49 -8.79 -15.79
N GLY A 195 13.52 -8.61 -16.67
CA GLY A 195 13.13 -9.62 -17.67
C GLY A 195 12.26 -10.74 -17.11
N LEU A 196 11.69 -10.56 -15.93
CA LEU A 196 10.82 -11.54 -15.26
C LEU A 196 9.34 -11.16 -15.44
N ASP A 197 8.46 -12.17 -15.33
CA ASP A 197 7.01 -11.95 -15.36
C ASP A 197 6.49 -11.51 -13.99
N PRO A 198 5.91 -10.30 -13.86
CA PRO A 198 5.36 -9.80 -12.60
C PRO A 198 4.23 -10.69 -12.05
N ALA A 199 3.36 -11.24 -12.88
CA ALA A 199 2.27 -12.10 -12.43
C ALA A 199 2.79 -13.42 -11.86
N ALA A 200 3.80 -14.03 -12.47
CA ALA A 200 4.46 -15.22 -11.95
C ALA A 200 5.20 -14.94 -10.63
N MET A 201 5.86 -13.77 -10.52
CA MET A 201 6.55 -13.38 -9.28
C MET A 201 5.58 -13.19 -8.11
N LEU A 202 4.40 -12.62 -8.34
CA LEU A 202 3.35 -12.55 -7.30
C LEU A 202 3.00 -13.94 -6.75
N GLY A 203 2.91 -14.95 -7.61
CA GLY A 203 2.67 -16.33 -7.20
C GLY A 203 3.77 -16.90 -6.30
N LYS A 204 5.05 -16.61 -6.61
CA LYS A 204 6.20 -17.06 -5.81
C LYS A 204 6.21 -16.52 -4.38
N PHE A 205 5.72 -15.28 -4.18
CA PHE A 205 5.66 -14.62 -2.87
C PHE A 205 4.28 -14.68 -2.21
N SER A 206 3.37 -15.51 -2.70
CA SER A 206 2.04 -15.70 -2.11
C SER A 206 2.14 -16.01 -0.60
N GLY A 207 1.30 -15.35 0.20
CA GLY A 207 1.33 -15.45 1.66
C GLY A 207 2.32 -14.52 2.37
N ARG A 208 3.18 -13.79 1.61
CA ARG A 208 4.14 -12.81 2.15
C ARG A 208 3.95 -11.40 1.59
N LEU A 209 2.99 -11.19 0.69
CA LEU A 209 2.76 -9.92 0.04
C LEU A 209 2.02 -8.96 0.97
N PHE A 210 2.73 -7.96 1.48
CA PHE A 210 2.13 -6.80 2.12
C PHE A 210 1.52 -5.87 1.05
N ALA A 211 2.32 -5.52 0.04
CA ALA A 211 1.93 -4.59 -1.00
C ALA A 211 2.59 -4.92 -2.34
N VAL A 212 2.12 -4.24 -3.37
CA VAL A 212 2.84 -4.08 -4.63
C VAL A 212 3.05 -2.59 -4.89
N HIS A 213 4.22 -2.22 -5.41
CA HIS A 213 4.35 -0.94 -6.09
C HIS A 213 3.72 -1.07 -7.46
N ALA A 214 2.58 -0.39 -7.59
CA ALA A 214 1.87 -0.23 -8.84
C ALA A 214 2.56 0.87 -9.64
N LYS A 215 3.52 0.46 -10.44
CA LYS A 215 4.37 1.25 -11.31
C LYS A 215 4.36 0.60 -12.69
N ASP A 216 4.40 1.39 -13.75
CA ASP A 216 4.41 0.88 -15.12
C ASP A 216 5.69 1.31 -15.84
N ASN A 217 6.03 0.61 -16.91
CA ASN A 217 7.15 0.95 -17.75
C ASN A 217 6.66 1.52 -19.08
N ALA A 218 7.29 2.60 -19.55
CA ALA A 218 7.09 3.09 -20.89
C ALA A 218 7.63 2.08 -21.92
N PRO A 219 7.15 2.10 -23.17
CA PRO A 219 7.79 1.36 -24.24
C PRO A 219 9.28 1.70 -24.35
N LYS A 220 10.10 0.73 -24.70
CA LYS A 220 11.56 0.89 -24.81
C LYS A 220 11.93 2.12 -25.67
N GLY A 221 12.79 2.98 -25.15
CA GLY A 221 13.25 4.20 -25.82
C GLY A 221 12.26 5.37 -25.70
N GLN A 222 11.21 5.25 -24.91
CA GLN A 222 10.26 6.34 -24.62
C GLN A 222 10.38 6.79 -23.16
N ALA A 223 9.98 8.03 -22.89
CA ALA A 223 9.99 8.66 -21.56
C ALA A 223 11.35 8.53 -20.83
N GLU A 224 12.47 8.61 -21.56
CA GLU A 224 13.82 8.46 -20.99
C GLU A 224 14.13 9.50 -19.91
N ASP A 225 13.62 10.71 -20.08
CA ASP A 225 13.71 11.79 -19.09
C ASP A 225 12.80 11.58 -17.86
N GLU A 226 11.86 10.64 -17.94
CA GLU A 226 11.09 10.13 -16.80
C GLU A 226 11.62 8.76 -16.33
N GLY A 227 12.87 8.42 -16.66
CA GLY A 227 13.51 7.16 -16.30
C GLY A 227 12.91 5.93 -17.02
N GLY A 228 12.18 6.14 -18.13
CA GLY A 228 11.50 5.08 -18.88
C GLY A 228 10.30 4.47 -18.12
N PHE A 229 9.73 5.20 -17.16
CA PHE A 229 8.51 4.78 -16.46
C PHE A 229 7.26 5.41 -17.07
N ALA A 230 6.11 4.89 -16.69
CA ALA A 230 4.80 5.40 -17.09
C ALA A 230 3.83 5.34 -15.90
N ALA A 231 2.75 6.11 -15.97
CA ALA A 231 1.65 5.94 -15.02
C ALA A 231 1.01 4.55 -15.19
N VAL A 232 0.48 3.99 -14.12
CA VAL A 232 -0.20 2.68 -14.10
C VAL A 232 -1.26 2.62 -15.20
N GLY A 233 -1.20 1.57 -16.03
CA GLY A 233 -2.11 1.35 -17.14
C GLY A 233 -1.81 2.18 -18.41
N GLN A 234 -0.76 2.99 -18.41
CA GLN A 234 -0.31 3.76 -19.57
C GLN A 234 0.98 3.21 -20.18
N GLY A 235 1.54 2.16 -19.60
CA GLY A 235 2.79 1.54 -20.02
C GLY A 235 2.58 0.20 -20.71
N VAL A 236 3.55 -0.68 -20.54
CA VAL A 236 3.62 -1.99 -21.23
C VAL A 236 3.36 -3.19 -20.32
N LEU A 237 3.11 -3.00 -19.03
CA LEU A 237 2.81 -4.11 -18.14
C LEU A 237 1.40 -4.67 -18.41
N ASP A 238 1.29 -6.01 -18.40
CA ASP A 238 -0.01 -6.69 -18.56
C ASP A 238 -0.81 -6.67 -17.23
N TRP A 239 -1.49 -5.58 -16.98
CA TRP A 239 -2.34 -5.42 -15.80
C TRP A 239 -3.52 -6.39 -15.78
N ASN A 240 -3.94 -6.93 -16.92
CA ASN A 240 -5.01 -7.94 -16.98
C ASN A 240 -4.54 -9.28 -16.39
N ALA A 241 -3.24 -9.61 -16.50
CA ALA A 241 -2.65 -10.76 -15.82
C ALA A 241 -2.23 -10.44 -14.39
N ILE A 242 -1.69 -9.25 -14.14
CA ILE A 242 -1.15 -8.82 -12.84
C ILE A 242 -2.24 -8.72 -11.78
N LEU A 243 -3.36 -8.02 -12.04
CA LEU A 243 -4.37 -7.76 -11.00
C LEU A 243 -5.05 -9.03 -10.48
N PRO A 244 -5.45 -10.01 -11.32
CA PRO A 244 -5.93 -11.30 -10.83
C PRO A 244 -4.88 -12.08 -10.03
N ALA A 245 -3.61 -12.07 -10.45
CA ALA A 245 -2.52 -12.72 -9.72
C ALA A 245 -2.28 -12.06 -8.35
N ALA A 246 -2.31 -10.73 -8.28
CA ALA A 246 -2.20 -9.98 -7.03
C ALA A 246 -3.37 -10.28 -6.08
N ALA A 247 -4.59 -10.36 -6.60
CA ALA A 247 -5.77 -10.74 -5.82
C ALA A 247 -5.67 -12.18 -5.29
N ALA A 248 -5.23 -13.13 -6.13
CA ALA A 248 -5.01 -14.52 -5.72
C ALA A 248 -3.91 -14.66 -4.66
N ALA A 249 -2.87 -13.82 -4.72
CA ALA A 249 -1.77 -13.76 -3.77
C ALA A 249 -2.11 -12.96 -2.47
N ASN A 250 -3.33 -12.45 -2.33
CA ASN A 250 -3.81 -11.65 -1.20
C ASN A 250 -3.00 -10.36 -0.94
N VAL A 251 -2.60 -9.66 -1.99
CA VAL A 251 -1.99 -8.33 -1.89
C VAL A 251 -2.92 -7.40 -1.11
N LYS A 252 -2.38 -6.72 -0.10
CA LYS A 252 -3.17 -5.85 0.78
C LYS A 252 -3.21 -4.40 0.33
N TRP A 253 -2.16 -3.93 -0.36
CA TRP A 253 -2.05 -2.55 -0.83
C TRP A 253 -1.50 -2.50 -2.24
N TYR A 254 -2.07 -1.62 -3.05
CA TYR A 254 -1.57 -1.22 -4.36
C TYR A 254 -1.04 0.20 -4.21
N ILE A 255 0.26 0.37 -4.18
CA ILE A 255 0.93 1.64 -3.89
C ILE A 255 1.37 2.25 -5.22
N VAL A 256 0.69 3.31 -5.66
CA VAL A 256 1.04 4.03 -6.88
C VAL A 256 2.38 4.73 -6.70
N GLU A 257 3.30 4.46 -7.60
CA GLU A 257 4.62 5.08 -7.62
C GLU A 257 5.10 5.41 -9.02
N HIS A 258 5.99 6.41 -9.11
CA HIS A 258 6.77 6.74 -10.29
C HIS A 258 8.08 7.41 -9.85
N ASP A 259 9.24 6.91 -10.33
CA ASP A 259 10.54 7.38 -9.80
C ASP A 259 10.90 8.79 -10.24
N GLN A 260 10.54 9.20 -11.45
CA GLN A 260 10.91 10.50 -12.04
C GLN A 260 9.77 11.14 -12.83
N PRO A 261 8.60 11.43 -12.22
CA PRO A 261 7.49 12.01 -12.97
C PRO A 261 7.74 13.48 -13.28
N ARG A 262 7.43 13.91 -14.51
CA ARG A 262 7.35 15.34 -14.87
C ARG A 262 6.17 16.01 -14.18
N ASP A 263 5.04 15.32 -14.14
CA ASP A 263 3.81 15.75 -13.48
C ASP A 263 3.34 14.68 -12.49
N PRO A 264 3.83 14.73 -11.25
CA PRO A 264 3.48 13.73 -10.24
C PRO A 264 1.99 13.70 -9.91
N GLY A 265 1.29 14.84 -9.98
CA GLY A 265 -0.15 14.90 -9.72
C GLY A 265 -0.93 14.13 -10.77
N LYS A 266 -0.59 14.32 -12.05
CA LYS A 266 -1.22 13.57 -13.16
C LYS A 266 -0.92 12.07 -13.08
N VAL A 267 0.31 11.69 -12.77
CA VAL A 267 0.70 10.27 -12.62
C VAL A 267 -0.13 9.60 -11.52
N ILE A 268 -0.24 10.24 -10.35
CA ILE A 268 -1.02 9.72 -9.22
C ILE A 268 -2.50 9.63 -9.58
N GLN A 269 -3.07 10.66 -10.18
CA GLN A 269 -4.49 10.65 -10.59
C GLN A 269 -4.75 9.52 -11.57
N THR A 270 -3.94 9.40 -12.63
CA THR A 270 -4.10 8.37 -13.67
C THR A 270 -3.99 6.97 -13.07
N GLY A 271 -2.96 6.71 -12.26
CA GLY A 271 -2.76 5.39 -11.66
C GLY A 271 -3.85 5.02 -10.65
N ALA A 272 -4.28 5.99 -9.84
CA ALA A 272 -5.35 5.75 -8.89
C ALA A 272 -6.70 5.50 -9.59
N ASP A 273 -7.01 6.21 -10.67
CA ASP A 273 -8.24 6.01 -11.44
C ASP A 273 -8.24 4.64 -12.14
N TYR A 274 -7.12 4.29 -12.77
CA TYR A 274 -6.95 2.96 -13.36
C TYR A 274 -7.18 1.84 -12.35
N LEU A 275 -6.54 1.91 -11.19
CA LEU A 275 -6.71 0.91 -10.15
C LEU A 275 -8.13 0.87 -9.59
N ARG A 276 -8.80 2.01 -9.42
CA ARG A 276 -10.20 2.05 -8.96
C ARG A 276 -11.14 1.30 -9.91
N GLU A 277 -10.96 1.50 -11.20
CA GLU A 277 -11.76 0.84 -12.21
C GLU A 277 -11.52 -0.67 -12.22
N HIS A 278 -10.27 -1.10 -12.22
CA HIS A 278 -9.90 -2.49 -12.50
C HIS A 278 -9.89 -3.38 -11.25
N LEU A 279 -9.64 -2.84 -10.04
CA LEU A 279 -9.70 -3.62 -8.81
C LEU A 279 -11.12 -4.07 -8.45
N THR A 280 -12.16 -3.34 -8.88
CA THR A 280 -13.56 -3.76 -8.68
C THR A 280 -13.94 -4.94 -9.57
N LEU A 281 -13.32 -5.06 -10.73
CA LEU A 281 -13.57 -6.12 -11.71
C LEU A 281 -12.85 -7.43 -11.35
N SER A 282 -11.74 -7.35 -10.65
CA SER A 282 -10.89 -8.51 -10.30
C SER A 282 -11.25 -9.19 -8.98
N GLN A 283 -12.18 -8.63 -8.19
CA GLN A 283 -12.63 -9.32 -6.98
C GLN A 283 -13.61 -10.45 -7.33
N PRO A 284 -13.35 -11.71 -6.89
CA PRO A 284 -14.35 -12.76 -7.03
C PRO A 284 -15.63 -12.31 -6.33
N ALA A 285 -16.78 -12.48 -7.00
CA ALA A 285 -18.09 -12.15 -6.45
C ALA A 285 -18.20 -12.73 -5.03
N ARG A 286 -18.22 -11.88 -4.00
CA ARG A 286 -18.43 -12.36 -2.63
C ARG A 286 -19.73 -13.14 -2.63
N ALA A 287 -19.65 -14.44 -2.38
CA ALA A 287 -20.82 -15.28 -2.18
C ALA A 287 -21.72 -14.60 -1.14
N ARG A 288 -22.87 -14.14 -1.58
CA ARG A 288 -23.91 -13.63 -0.67
C ARG A 288 -24.34 -14.81 0.18
N ARG A 289 -23.95 -14.80 1.43
CA ARG A 289 -24.49 -15.70 2.47
C ARG A 289 -25.72 -15.03 3.10
#